data_5646791612e81b1e1c9c5883003c9d12
#
_entry.id   5646791612e81b1e1c9c5883003c9d12
#
_cell.length_a   1.000
_cell.length_b   1.000
_cell.length_c   1.000
_cell.angle_alpha   90.00
_cell.angle_beta   90.00
_cell.angle_gamma   90.00
#
_symmetry.space_group_name_H-M   'P 1'
#
loop_
_entity.id
_entity.type
_entity.pdbx_description
1 polymer ?
#
loop_
_entity_poly.entity_id
_entity_poly.type
_entity_poly.pdbx_seq_one_letter_code
_entity_poly.pdbx_strand_id
1 'polypeptide(L)'
;AKSLSGQKFADIVTAHCWNYVSWINQGLLLPVTEYMKDADEHWNTKLGSYKDEIWSINAFPKTKWPEYFLLYNTDILVELNLESPQELAKQGKWTWEKFEEYCKRAVADTNNDGKTDRYGIPAFWLPEILRMSADFTTVTYQDGKYYNAWTHPKTKAQGLALLQFM
;
A
#
# COMPACT_ATOMS: atom_id res chain seq x y z
N ALA A 1 17.13 2.38 -22.59
CA ALA A 1 17.63 2.46 -23.98
C ALA A 1 18.88 1.61 -24.17
N LYS A 2 19.99 1.83 -23.41
CA LYS A 2 21.26 1.08 -23.58
C LYS A 2 21.08 -0.44 -23.43
N SER A 3 20.34 -0.89 -22.41
CA SER A 3 20.11 -2.31 -22.16
C SER A 3 19.33 -2.98 -23.30
N LEU A 4 18.34 -2.30 -23.85
CA LEU A 4 17.56 -2.79 -25.01
C LEU A 4 18.38 -2.88 -26.30
N SER A 5 19.49 -2.16 -26.40
CA SER A 5 20.44 -2.26 -27.54
C SER A 5 21.50 -3.35 -27.37
N GLY A 6 21.37 -4.21 -26.35
CA GLY A 6 22.33 -5.27 -26.06
C GLY A 6 23.62 -4.79 -25.37
N GLN A 7 23.72 -3.51 -25.01
CA GLN A 7 24.87 -2.99 -24.28
C GLN A 7 24.72 -3.28 -22.78
N LYS A 8 25.74 -3.86 -22.17
CA LYS A 8 25.77 -4.05 -20.72
C LYS A 8 25.65 -2.68 -20.03
N PHE A 9 24.64 -2.54 -19.19
CA PHE A 9 24.38 -1.31 -18.44
C PHE A 9 24.92 -1.41 -17.00
N ALA A 10 24.58 -2.51 -16.31
CA ALA A 10 25.01 -2.78 -14.96
C ALA A 10 24.91 -4.28 -14.67
N ASP A 11 25.65 -4.76 -13.67
CA ASP A 11 25.53 -6.12 -13.16
C ASP A 11 24.35 -6.24 -12.18
N ILE A 12 24.13 -5.21 -11.38
CA ILE A 12 23.05 -5.12 -10.40
C ILE A 12 22.36 -3.77 -10.57
N VAL A 13 21.04 -3.77 -10.51
CA VAL A 13 20.21 -2.56 -10.58
C VAL A 13 19.22 -2.54 -9.43
N THR A 14 18.97 -1.36 -8.90
CA THR A 14 17.82 -1.15 -7.99
C THR A 14 16.56 -0.97 -8.83
N ALA A 15 15.57 -1.83 -8.61
CA ALA A 15 14.29 -1.78 -9.31
C ALA A 15 13.17 -1.36 -8.34
N HIS A 16 12.39 -0.37 -8.74
CA HIS A 16 11.17 -0.03 -8.03
C HIS A 16 10.05 -1.02 -8.40
N CYS A 17 9.19 -1.38 -7.44
CA CYS A 17 8.10 -2.34 -7.63
C CYS A 17 7.20 -2.04 -8.84
N TRP A 18 7.06 -0.77 -9.25
CA TRP A 18 6.26 -0.38 -10.41
C TRP A 18 6.87 -0.74 -11.76
N ASN A 19 8.16 -0.93 -11.83
CA ASN A 19 8.88 -1.11 -13.09
C ASN A 19 9.39 -2.52 -13.31
N TYR A 20 9.62 -3.27 -12.23
CA TYR A 20 10.42 -4.48 -12.32
C TYR A 20 9.74 -5.59 -13.16
N VAL A 21 8.41 -5.76 -13.05
CA VAL A 21 7.66 -6.74 -13.86
C VAL A 21 7.73 -6.38 -15.36
N SER A 22 7.67 -5.09 -15.68
CA SER A 22 7.85 -4.62 -17.06
C SER A 22 9.24 -4.94 -17.57
N TRP A 23 10.28 -4.77 -16.77
CA TRP A 23 11.66 -5.09 -17.13
C TRP A 23 11.87 -6.59 -17.31
N ILE A 24 11.26 -7.44 -16.50
CA ILE A 24 11.26 -8.90 -16.69
C ILE A 24 10.66 -9.26 -18.05
N ASN A 25 9.46 -8.75 -18.34
CA ASN A 25 8.77 -9.06 -19.59
C ASN A 25 9.50 -8.52 -20.84
N GLN A 26 10.36 -7.53 -20.69
CA GLN A 26 11.23 -7.01 -21.74
C GLN A 26 12.58 -7.75 -21.85
N GLY A 27 12.81 -8.75 -20.98
CA GLY A 27 14.09 -9.49 -20.97
C GLY A 27 15.29 -8.68 -20.48
N LEU A 28 15.05 -7.63 -19.68
CA LEU A 28 16.11 -6.76 -19.15
C LEU A 28 16.73 -7.26 -17.86
N LEU A 29 16.07 -8.22 -17.20
CA LEU A 29 16.54 -8.86 -15.96
C LEU A 29 16.72 -10.35 -16.19
N LEU A 30 17.61 -10.94 -15.42
CA LEU A 30 17.80 -12.39 -15.36
C LEU A 30 17.22 -12.92 -14.04
N PRO A 31 16.61 -14.11 -14.01
CA PRO A 31 16.18 -14.74 -12.78
C PRO A 31 17.42 -15.07 -11.90
N VAL A 32 17.24 -14.94 -10.60
CA VAL A 32 18.27 -15.26 -9.62
C VAL A 32 17.93 -16.50 -8.78
N THR A 33 16.92 -17.26 -9.18
CA THR A 33 16.40 -18.44 -8.48
C THR A 33 17.49 -19.42 -8.10
N GLU A 34 18.39 -19.75 -9.03
CA GLU A 34 19.46 -20.72 -8.79
C GLU A 34 20.45 -20.24 -7.72
N TYR A 35 20.72 -18.94 -7.65
CA TYR A 35 21.64 -18.34 -6.68
C TYR A 35 21.00 -18.19 -5.29
N MET A 36 19.67 -18.31 -5.20
CA MET A 36 18.91 -18.10 -3.96
C MET A 36 18.45 -19.42 -3.31
N LYS A 37 18.83 -20.58 -3.84
CA LYS A 37 18.44 -21.89 -3.31
C LYS A 37 18.91 -22.08 -1.86
N ASP A 38 20.10 -21.60 -1.55
CA ASP A 38 20.74 -21.73 -0.23
C ASP A 38 20.78 -20.36 0.50
N ALA A 39 19.98 -19.39 0.06
CA ALA A 39 19.95 -18.08 0.67
C ALA A 39 19.41 -18.16 2.09
N ASP A 40 20.11 -17.52 3.01
CA ASP A 40 19.69 -17.47 4.39
C ASP A 40 18.42 -16.61 4.58
N GLU A 41 17.89 -16.63 5.79
CA GLU A 41 16.65 -15.93 6.12
C GLU A 41 16.72 -14.39 6.01
N HIS A 42 17.90 -13.80 5.83
CA HIS A 42 18.06 -12.37 5.70
C HIS A 42 17.54 -11.84 4.36
N TRP A 43 17.46 -12.71 3.35
CA TRP A 43 16.99 -12.33 2.04
C TRP A 43 15.50 -12.57 1.87
N ASN A 44 14.75 -11.52 1.66
CA ASN A 44 13.34 -11.64 1.31
C ASN A 44 13.19 -11.85 -0.20
N THR A 45 12.98 -13.11 -0.59
CA THR A 45 12.79 -13.50 -1.98
C THR A 45 11.33 -13.46 -2.41
N LYS A 46 10.38 -13.52 -1.44
CA LYS A 46 8.95 -13.60 -1.72
C LYS A 46 8.42 -12.39 -2.50
N LEU A 47 8.89 -11.17 -2.15
CA LEU A 47 8.49 -9.95 -2.85
C LEU A 47 9.07 -9.84 -4.25
N GLY A 48 10.16 -10.57 -4.51
CA GLY A 48 10.84 -10.59 -5.81
C GLY A 48 10.42 -11.75 -6.72
N SER A 49 9.45 -12.57 -6.31
CA SER A 49 9.02 -13.73 -7.09
C SER A 49 7.96 -13.35 -8.12
N TYR A 50 8.12 -13.86 -9.34
CA TYR A 50 7.17 -13.69 -10.43
C TYR A 50 7.27 -14.87 -11.41
N LYS A 51 6.15 -15.50 -11.78
CA LYS A 51 6.09 -16.69 -12.67
C LYS A 51 7.02 -17.81 -12.21
N ASP A 52 6.91 -18.17 -10.93
CA ASP A 52 7.66 -19.25 -10.26
C ASP A 52 9.19 -19.07 -10.22
N GLU A 53 9.68 -17.88 -10.57
CA GLU A 53 11.08 -17.50 -10.53
C GLU A 53 11.33 -16.33 -9.56
N ILE A 54 12.52 -16.28 -8.99
CA ILE A 54 12.99 -15.15 -8.19
C ILE A 54 13.77 -14.20 -9.11
N TRP A 55 13.32 -12.95 -9.21
CA TRP A 55 13.89 -11.94 -10.10
C TRP A 55 14.57 -10.81 -9.35
N SER A 56 14.23 -10.63 -8.09
CA SER A 56 14.86 -9.64 -7.23
C SER A 56 14.96 -10.13 -5.80
N ILE A 57 15.89 -9.56 -5.07
CA ILE A 57 16.11 -9.81 -3.66
C ILE A 57 16.00 -8.50 -2.89
N ASN A 58 15.47 -8.59 -1.69
CA ASN A 58 15.39 -7.45 -0.78
C ASN A 58 16.19 -7.78 0.48
N ALA A 59 17.22 -6.97 0.74
CA ALA A 59 18.12 -7.13 1.88
C ALA A 59 17.57 -6.51 3.18
N PHE A 60 16.33 -6.04 3.19
CA PHE A 60 15.76 -5.50 4.41
C PHE A 60 15.52 -6.60 5.44
N PRO A 61 15.98 -6.40 6.67
CA PRO A 61 15.71 -7.35 7.74
C PRO A 61 14.19 -7.54 7.89
N LYS A 62 13.78 -8.71 8.35
CA LYS A 62 12.36 -9.07 8.62
C LYS A 62 11.67 -8.18 9.67
N THR A 63 12.27 -7.06 10.05
CA THR A 63 11.64 -6.07 10.91
C THR A 63 10.40 -5.54 10.21
N LYS A 64 9.25 -5.87 10.76
CA LYS A 64 7.97 -5.29 10.36
C LYS A 64 7.98 -3.81 10.75
N TRP A 65 8.46 -2.97 9.86
CA TRP A 65 8.24 -1.54 9.99
C TRP A 65 6.76 -1.30 9.69
N PRO A 66 6.03 -0.56 10.54
CA PRO A 66 4.73 -0.08 10.15
C PRO A 66 4.91 0.83 8.94
N GLU A 67 4.41 0.40 7.77
CA GLU A 67 4.48 1.20 6.54
C GLU A 67 3.57 2.42 6.62
N TYR A 68 2.49 2.29 7.39
CA TYR A 68 1.49 3.33 7.59
C TYR A 68 1.12 3.46 9.05
N PHE A 69 0.97 4.68 9.50
CA PHE A 69 0.50 5.01 10.84
C PHE A 69 -0.35 6.27 10.79
N LEU A 70 -1.30 6.39 11.70
CA LEU A 70 -2.15 7.54 11.85
C LEU A 70 -1.50 8.55 12.80
N LEU A 71 -1.23 9.74 12.29
CA LEU A 71 -0.90 10.92 13.12
C LEU A 71 -2.16 11.74 13.32
N TYR A 72 -2.35 12.26 14.51
CA TYR A 72 -3.48 13.14 14.83
C TYR A 72 -3.04 14.31 15.69
N ASN A 73 -3.71 15.44 15.51
CA ASN A 73 -3.49 16.63 16.30
C ASN A 73 -4.31 16.57 17.60
N THR A 74 -3.62 16.52 18.74
CA THR A 74 -4.24 16.44 20.07
C THR A 74 -5.06 17.65 20.44
N ASP A 75 -4.67 18.84 20.00
CA ASP A 75 -5.36 20.09 20.31
C ASP A 75 -6.73 20.13 19.63
N ILE A 76 -6.81 19.63 18.40
CA ILE A 76 -8.10 19.47 17.68
C ILE A 76 -9.00 18.46 18.38
N LEU A 77 -8.46 17.36 18.90
CA LEU A 77 -9.26 16.39 19.67
C LEU A 77 -9.84 17.03 20.92
N VAL A 78 -9.03 17.81 21.65
CA VAL A 78 -9.49 18.55 22.85
C VAL A 78 -10.55 19.58 22.47
N GLU A 79 -10.32 20.40 21.45
CA GLU A 79 -11.28 21.40 20.93
C GLU A 79 -12.63 20.77 20.62
N LEU A 80 -12.62 19.60 19.96
CA LEU A 80 -13.82 18.89 19.53
C LEU A 80 -14.42 17.97 20.60
N ASN A 81 -13.83 17.92 21.79
CA ASN A 81 -14.18 16.98 22.85
C ASN A 81 -14.26 15.52 22.33
N LEU A 82 -13.19 15.07 21.69
CA LEU A 82 -13.02 13.74 21.13
C LEU A 82 -12.05 12.93 21.98
N GLU A 83 -12.37 11.66 22.20
CA GLU A 83 -11.45 10.71 22.84
C GLU A 83 -10.25 10.41 21.93
N SER A 84 -9.10 10.11 22.53
CA SER A 84 -7.90 9.75 21.76
C SER A 84 -8.13 8.49 20.91
N PRO A 85 -7.80 8.52 19.61
CA PRO A 85 -7.81 7.32 18.75
C PRO A 85 -7.02 6.16 19.35
N GLN A 86 -5.91 6.44 20.02
CA GLN A 86 -5.09 5.44 20.69
C GLN A 86 -5.86 4.72 21.83
N GLU A 87 -6.59 5.46 22.64
CA GLU A 87 -7.38 4.87 23.73
C GLU A 87 -8.58 4.08 23.19
N LEU A 88 -9.24 4.60 22.17
CA LEU A 88 -10.30 3.86 21.46
C LEU A 88 -9.77 2.56 20.84
N ALA A 89 -8.57 2.58 20.26
CA ALA A 89 -7.94 1.40 19.69
C ALA A 89 -7.64 0.34 20.77
N LYS A 90 -7.12 0.73 21.94
CA LYS A 90 -6.91 -0.16 23.08
C LYS A 90 -8.21 -0.83 23.57
N GLN A 91 -9.32 -0.11 23.45
CA GLN A 91 -10.67 -0.60 23.81
C GLN A 91 -11.35 -1.40 22.67
N GLY A 92 -10.71 -1.54 21.50
CA GLY A 92 -11.31 -2.16 20.32
C GLY A 92 -12.45 -1.34 19.70
N LYS A 93 -12.53 -0.04 20.01
CA LYS A 93 -13.60 0.88 19.54
C LYS A 93 -13.16 1.79 18.38
N TRP A 94 -11.89 1.74 17.99
CA TRP A 94 -11.41 2.50 16.84
C TRP A 94 -11.76 1.73 15.56
N THR A 95 -12.87 2.09 14.93
CA THR A 95 -13.41 1.50 13.70
C THR A 95 -13.34 2.48 12.54
N TRP A 96 -13.62 2.03 11.32
CA TRP A 96 -13.67 2.89 10.15
C TRP A 96 -14.79 3.95 10.23
N GLU A 97 -15.94 3.60 10.82
CA GLU A 97 -17.03 4.54 11.05
C GLU A 97 -16.61 5.63 12.07
N LYS A 98 -15.86 5.24 13.10
CA LYS A 98 -15.33 6.18 14.08
C LYS A 98 -14.27 7.10 13.47
N PHE A 99 -13.42 6.56 12.62
CA PHE A 99 -12.45 7.35 11.85
C PHE A 99 -13.16 8.38 10.93
N GLU A 100 -14.18 7.94 10.20
CA GLU A 100 -15.00 8.82 9.33
C GLU A 100 -15.69 9.92 10.14
N GLU A 101 -16.30 9.58 11.28
CA GLU A 101 -16.91 10.56 12.20
C GLU A 101 -15.90 11.63 12.61
N TYR A 102 -14.69 11.22 13.00
CA TYR A 102 -13.62 12.15 13.41
C TYR A 102 -13.17 13.05 12.27
N CYS A 103 -12.98 12.49 11.10
CA CYS A 103 -12.63 13.27 9.91
C CYS A 103 -13.69 14.31 9.56
N LYS A 104 -14.99 13.94 9.59
CA LYS A 104 -16.10 14.86 9.33
C LYS A 104 -16.18 15.97 10.38
N ARG A 105 -16.02 15.66 11.66
CA ARG A 105 -16.04 16.64 12.75
C ARG A 105 -14.87 17.60 12.74
N ALA A 106 -13.73 17.17 12.20
CA ALA A 106 -12.54 18.00 12.10
C ALA A 106 -12.63 19.06 10.98
N VAL A 107 -13.51 18.88 10.01
CA VAL A 107 -13.68 19.86 8.91
C VAL A 107 -14.26 21.16 9.46
N ALA A 108 -13.61 22.29 9.18
CA ALA A 108 -14.05 23.60 9.63
C ALA A 108 -13.59 24.73 8.70
N ASP A 109 -14.42 25.76 8.64
CA ASP A 109 -14.08 27.13 8.26
C ASP A 109 -13.72 27.84 9.56
N THR A 110 -12.43 28.09 9.79
CA THR A 110 -11.92 28.60 11.08
C THR A 110 -11.92 30.12 11.17
N ASN A 111 -12.07 30.81 10.04
CA ASN A 111 -12.05 32.26 9.94
C ASN A 111 -13.40 32.85 9.51
N ASN A 112 -14.41 32.03 9.22
CA ASN A 112 -15.75 32.38 8.77
C ASN A 112 -15.78 33.16 7.44
N ASP A 113 -14.89 32.82 6.49
CA ASP A 113 -14.88 33.41 5.16
C ASP A 113 -15.70 32.61 4.13
N GLY A 114 -16.37 31.54 4.53
CA GLY A 114 -17.17 30.65 3.70
C GLY A 114 -16.35 29.57 2.99
N LYS A 115 -15.07 29.42 3.32
CA LYS A 115 -14.20 28.38 2.78
C LYS A 115 -13.70 27.44 3.86
N THR A 116 -13.49 26.20 3.51
CA THR A 116 -12.91 25.24 4.44
C THR A 116 -11.42 25.47 4.59
N ASP A 117 -10.96 25.77 5.83
CA ASP A 117 -9.54 25.94 6.19
C ASP A 117 -8.93 24.68 6.80
N ARG A 118 -9.76 23.87 7.45
CA ARG A 118 -9.31 22.65 8.13
C ARG A 118 -10.01 21.44 7.53
N TYR A 119 -9.21 20.44 7.16
CA TYR A 119 -9.67 19.18 6.60
C TYR A 119 -9.41 18.04 7.58
N GLY A 120 -10.29 17.03 7.56
CA GLY A 120 -10.20 15.90 8.48
C GLY A 120 -8.97 15.04 8.26
N ILE A 121 -8.56 14.86 7.01
CA ILE A 121 -7.37 14.10 6.64
C ILE A 121 -6.86 14.51 5.25
N PRO A 122 -5.53 14.61 5.04
CA PRO A 122 -4.98 14.67 3.69
C PRO A 122 -5.07 13.29 3.03
N ALA A 123 -5.73 13.20 1.89
CA ALA A 123 -6.21 11.92 1.33
C ALA A 123 -5.25 11.20 0.37
N PHE A 124 -4.01 11.65 0.19
CA PHE A 124 -3.14 11.12 -0.88
C PHE A 124 -2.96 9.59 -0.84
N TRP A 125 -2.69 9.01 0.34
CA TRP A 125 -2.51 7.56 0.50
C TRP A 125 -3.73 6.85 1.09
N LEU A 126 -4.80 7.56 1.40
CA LEU A 126 -5.98 6.97 2.05
C LEU A 126 -6.60 5.81 1.27
N PRO A 127 -6.79 5.89 -0.07
CA PRO A 127 -7.31 4.77 -0.85
C PRO A 127 -6.47 3.51 -0.71
N GLU A 128 -5.15 3.64 -0.67
CA GLU A 128 -4.23 2.51 -0.52
C GLU A 128 -4.30 1.89 0.87
N ILE A 129 -4.36 2.72 1.90
CA ILE A 129 -4.50 2.27 3.30
C ILE A 129 -5.82 1.53 3.50
N LEU A 130 -6.93 2.07 2.98
CA LEU A 130 -8.23 1.43 3.04
C LEU A 130 -8.23 0.08 2.33
N ARG A 131 -7.67 0.03 1.14
CA ARG A 131 -7.51 -1.19 0.36
C ARG A 131 -6.72 -2.25 1.13
N MET A 132 -5.59 -1.89 1.71
CA MET A 132 -4.75 -2.80 2.48
C MET A 132 -5.43 -3.29 3.76
N SER A 133 -6.15 -2.42 4.47
CA SER A 133 -6.85 -2.80 5.69
C SER A 133 -8.05 -3.72 5.44
N ALA A 134 -8.61 -3.68 4.24
CA ALA A 134 -9.68 -4.57 3.81
C ALA A 134 -9.17 -5.87 3.15
N ASP A 135 -7.85 -6.11 3.17
CA ASP A 135 -7.21 -7.24 2.47
C ASP A 135 -7.61 -7.33 0.99
N PHE A 136 -7.81 -6.16 0.36
CA PHE A 136 -8.18 -6.06 -1.05
C PHE A 136 -6.95 -5.83 -1.92
N THR A 137 -6.62 -6.80 -2.75
CA THR A 137 -5.54 -6.66 -3.75
C THR A 137 -6.09 -6.07 -5.05
N THR A 138 -5.30 -5.23 -5.73
CA THR A 138 -5.69 -4.65 -7.03
C THR A 138 -5.63 -5.67 -8.17
N VAL A 139 -4.86 -6.73 -7.97
CA VAL A 139 -4.68 -7.82 -8.91
C VAL A 139 -4.96 -9.13 -8.20
N THR A 140 -5.79 -9.98 -8.76
CA THR A 140 -6.01 -11.36 -8.31
C THR A 140 -5.43 -12.35 -9.30
N TYR A 141 -4.85 -13.44 -8.79
CA TYR A 141 -4.34 -14.55 -9.60
C TYR A 141 -5.26 -15.74 -9.44
N GLN A 142 -5.79 -16.23 -10.55
CA GLN A 142 -6.67 -17.39 -10.57
C GLN A 142 -6.46 -18.17 -11.87
N ASP A 143 -6.43 -19.51 -11.77
CA ASP A 143 -6.35 -20.44 -12.90
C ASP A 143 -5.20 -20.09 -13.88
N GLY A 144 -4.02 -19.76 -13.33
CA GLY A 144 -2.83 -19.43 -14.12
C GLY A 144 -2.83 -18.02 -14.74
N LYS A 145 -3.79 -17.16 -14.41
CA LYS A 145 -3.94 -15.82 -15.01
C LYS A 145 -4.10 -14.73 -13.96
N TYR A 146 -3.64 -13.54 -14.31
CA TYR A 146 -3.86 -12.33 -13.51
C TYR A 146 -5.12 -11.60 -14.01
N TYR A 147 -5.91 -11.13 -13.06
CA TYR A 147 -7.13 -10.38 -13.31
C TYR A 147 -7.11 -9.07 -12.53
N ASN A 148 -7.75 -8.05 -13.07
CA ASN A 148 -8.02 -6.83 -12.32
C ASN A 148 -9.09 -7.11 -11.26
N ALA A 149 -8.74 -6.97 -9.98
CA ALA A 149 -9.62 -7.30 -8.88
C ALA A 149 -10.85 -6.37 -8.77
N TRP A 150 -10.76 -5.14 -9.27
CA TRP A 150 -11.88 -4.20 -9.28
C TRP A 150 -13.03 -4.61 -10.20
N THR A 151 -12.72 -5.40 -11.22
CA THR A 151 -13.71 -5.86 -12.22
C THR A 151 -13.99 -7.35 -12.15
N HIS A 152 -13.18 -8.11 -11.41
CA HIS A 152 -13.32 -9.55 -11.31
C HIS A 152 -14.57 -9.94 -10.51
N PRO A 153 -15.41 -10.90 -10.98
CA PRO A 153 -16.69 -11.23 -10.37
C PRO A 153 -16.65 -11.53 -8.89
N LYS A 154 -15.58 -12.20 -8.40
CA LYS A 154 -15.42 -12.59 -6.99
C LYS A 154 -15.06 -11.44 -6.06
N THR A 155 -14.40 -10.39 -6.54
CA THR A 155 -13.82 -9.31 -5.74
C THR A 155 -14.46 -7.94 -6.00
N LYS A 156 -15.22 -7.81 -7.09
CA LYS A 156 -15.86 -6.55 -7.50
C LYS A 156 -16.73 -5.93 -6.40
N ALA A 157 -17.51 -6.73 -5.70
CA ALA A 157 -18.41 -6.22 -4.64
C ALA A 157 -17.62 -5.56 -3.50
N GLN A 158 -16.51 -6.20 -3.06
CA GLN A 158 -15.62 -5.64 -2.05
C GLN A 158 -14.94 -4.35 -2.54
N GLY A 159 -14.49 -4.33 -3.80
CA GLY A 159 -13.92 -3.13 -4.41
C GLY A 159 -14.91 -1.97 -4.47
N LEU A 160 -16.16 -2.22 -4.84
CA LEU A 160 -17.21 -1.20 -4.85
C LEU A 160 -17.50 -0.65 -3.45
N ALA A 161 -17.56 -1.50 -2.42
CA ALA A 161 -17.74 -1.06 -1.04
C ALA A 161 -16.61 -0.13 -0.58
N LEU A 162 -15.37 -0.43 -0.95
CA LEU A 162 -14.22 0.43 -0.66
C LEU A 162 -14.35 1.80 -1.36
N LEU A 163 -14.76 1.84 -2.63
CA LEU A 163 -14.96 3.08 -3.37
C LEU A 163 -16.10 3.94 -2.80
N GLN A 164 -17.13 3.32 -2.24
CA GLN A 164 -18.23 4.04 -1.60
C GLN A 164 -17.84 4.66 -0.26
N PHE A 165 -16.86 4.08 0.42
CA PHE A 165 -16.32 4.62 1.67
C PHE A 165 -15.38 5.81 1.45
N MET A 166 -14.67 5.86 0.31
CA MET A 166 -13.75 6.95 -0.06
C MET A 166 -14.48 8.22 -0.51
#